data_51ae698fefa0718b318d90d2538d659b
#
_entry.id   51ae698fefa0718b318d90d2538d659b
#
_cell.length_a   1.000
_cell.length_b   1.000
_cell.length_c   1.000
_cell.angle_alpha   90.00
_cell.angle_beta   90.00
_cell.angle_gamma   90.00
#
_symmetry.space_group_name_H-M   'P 1'
#
loop_
_entity.id
_entity.type
_entity.pdbx_description
1 polymer ?
#
loop_
_entity_poly.entity_id
_entity_poly.type
_entity_poly.pdbx_seq_one_letter_code
_entity_poly.pdbx_strand_id
1 'polypeptide(L)'
;NTFNVVTELTCKKDDEEFRPDITLLINGMPLVFIEVKKPNNQDGILAEHKRIQSRFENKKFRKFVNITQLMVFSNNMEYDNNSPMPIEGAFYATASYQKPSFNYFREEDEFDLNTLLSAFDDEAENFILKDNNLVGIKNSQEFVTNKNPDSPTNRICTSLFQKERLQFMLQYSIAYVKGSKGLQKHIMRYPQLFATKAIEAKLEEGVKKGIIWHTQGSGKTALAYYNVKYLTDYFAKQGKIAK
;
A
#
# COMPACT_ATOMS: atom_id res chain seq x y z
N ASN A 1 -4.65 -9.83 17.33
CA ASN A 1 -3.56 -9.15 16.65
C ASN A 1 -3.44 -7.74 17.20
N THR A 2 -2.19 -7.28 17.40
CA THR A 2 -1.89 -5.91 17.82
C THR A 2 -1.49 -5.10 16.60
N PHE A 3 -2.10 -3.93 16.44
CA PHE A 3 -1.80 -2.98 15.37
C PHE A 3 -1.26 -1.70 16.00
N ASN A 4 -0.08 -1.28 15.58
CA ASN A 4 0.53 -0.04 16.04
C ASN A 4 0.96 0.81 14.86
N VAL A 5 0.85 2.12 15.00
CA VAL A 5 1.38 3.11 14.07
C VAL A 5 2.55 3.80 14.73
N VAL A 6 3.68 3.88 14.04
CA VAL A 6 4.89 4.51 14.53
C VAL A 6 5.39 5.48 13.47
N THR A 7 5.62 6.73 13.85
CA THR A 7 6.26 7.74 13.01
C THR A 7 7.78 7.63 13.14
N GLU A 8 8.49 7.84 12.04
CA GLU A 8 9.96 7.88 11.98
C GLU A 8 10.67 6.69 12.65
N LEU A 9 10.14 5.47 12.48
CA LEU A 9 10.77 4.26 13.00
C LEU A 9 12.19 4.10 12.44
N THR A 10 13.19 4.20 13.30
CA THR A 10 14.59 4.14 12.86
C THR A 10 15.03 2.70 12.60
N CYS A 11 15.41 2.43 11.37
CA CYS A 11 16.11 1.22 10.95
C CYS A 11 17.61 1.56 10.85
N LYS A 12 18.42 1.14 11.83
CA LYS A 12 19.84 1.45 11.85
C LYS A 12 20.69 0.19 11.73
N LYS A 13 21.75 0.29 10.96
CA LYS A 13 22.80 -0.71 10.88
C LYS A 13 24.16 -0.03 10.70
N ASP A 14 25.00 -0.19 11.72
CA ASP A 14 26.30 0.47 11.83
C ASP A 14 26.13 2.02 11.82
N ASP A 15 26.74 2.69 10.87
CA ASP A 15 26.70 4.14 10.67
C ASP A 15 25.59 4.62 9.73
N GLU A 16 24.84 3.68 9.14
CA GLU A 16 23.76 4.01 8.22
C GLU A 16 22.38 3.83 8.86
N GLU A 17 21.48 4.75 8.57
CA GLU A 17 20.09 4.69 9.04
C GLU A 17 19.10 5.01 7.94
N PHE A 18 17.90 4.47 8.12
CA PHE A 18 16.74 4.73 7.31
C PHE A 18 15.54 4.90 8.23
N ARG A 19 14.75 5.94 8.01
CA ARG A 19 13.54 6.24 8.79
C ARG A 19 12.37 6.47 7.83
N PRO A 20 11.46 5.48 7.69
CA PRO A 20 10.17 5.71 7.03
C PRO A 20 9.35 6.78 7.77
N ASP A 21 8.58 7.59 7.04
CA ASP A 21 7.74 8.62 7.66
C ASP A 21 6.72 7.98 8.63
N ILE A 22 6.03 6.92 8.18
CA ILE A 22 5.07 6.17 9.01
C ILE A 22 5.29 4.68 8.80
N THR A 23 5.27 3.90 9.88
CA THR A 23 5.37 2.43 9.84
C THR A 23 4.20 1.80 10.57
N LEU A 24 3.53 0.83 9.93
CA LEU A 24 2.51 0.02 10.56
C LEU A 24 3.13 -1.28 11.06
N LEU A 25 3.03 -1.50 12.36
CA LEU A 25 3.47 -2.73 13.01
C LEU A 25 2.27 -3.65 13.23
N ILE A 26 2.39 -4.88 12.78
CA ILE A 26 1.41 -5.94 13.07
C ILE A 26 2.11 -6.99 13.92
N ASN A 27 1.65 -7.17 15.15
CA ASN A 27 2.30 -8.02 16.15
C ASN A 27 3.81 -7.68 16.32
N GLY A 28 4.15 -6.40 16.28
CA GLY A 28 5.52 -5.90 16.40
C GLY A 28 6.37 -5.99 15.14
N MET A 29 5.87 -6.56 14.05
CA MET A 29 6.59 -6.63 12.77
C MET A 29 6.28 -5.42 11.88
N PRO A 30 7.29 -4.71 11.34
CA PRO A 30 7.11 -3.58 10.44
C PRO A 30 6.71 -4.05 9.03
N LEU A 31 5.44 -4.43 8.86
CA LEU A 31 4.95 -5.02 7.61
C LEU A 31 4.61 -3.99 6.54
N VAL A 32 4.30 -2.77 6.94
CA VAL A 32 3.91 -1.71 6.01
C VAL A 32 4.64 -0.43 6.37
N PHE A 33 5.08 0.34 5.38
CA PHE A 33 5.44 1.72 5.61
C PHE A 33 4.84 2.68 4.57
N ILE A 34 4.76 3.95 4.95
CA ILE A 34 4.21 5.03 4.14
C ILE A 34 5.26 6.13 4.08
N GLU A 35 5.55 6.60 2.89
CA GLU A 35 6.36 7.78 2.61
C GLU A 35 5.47 8.86 2.02
N VAL A 36 5.48 10.03 2.62
CA VAL A 36 4.70 11.19 2.16
C VAL A 36 5.62 12.33 1.73
N LYS A 37 5.24 13.01 0.70
CA LYS A 37 5.98 14.18 0.19
C LYS A 37 5.02 15.36 0.05
N LYS A 38 5.57 16.55 0.18
CA LYS A 38 4.81 17.78 -0.05
C LYS A 38 4.38 17.86 -1.52
N PRO A 39 3.17 18.37 -1.80
CA PRO A 39 2.68 18.54 -3.18
C PRO A 39 3.63 19.33 -4.08
N ASN A 40 4.32 20.31 -3.53
CA ASN A 40 5.23 21.20 -4.26
C ASN A 40 6.67 20.66 -4.35
N ASN A 41 6.90 19.37 -4.11
CA ASN A 41 8.23 18.79 -4.26
C ASN A 41 8.58 18.66 -5.76
N GLN A 42 9.54 19.48 -6.22
CA GLN A 42 9.97 19.51 -7.62
C GLN A 42 10.51 18.16 -8.13
N ASP A 43 11.04 17.33 -7.22
CA ASP A 43 11.61 16.03 -7.58
C ASP A 43 10.52 14.93 -7.69
N GLY A 44 9.35 15.18 -7.14
CA GLY A 44 8.21 14.28 -7.20
C GLY A 44 8.46 12.88 -6.64
N ILE A 45 7.57 11.95 -6.97
CA ILE A 45 7.64 10.55 -6.53
C ILE A 45 8.82 9.79 -7.15
N LEU A 46 9.32 10.21 -8.31
CA LEU A 46 10.45 9.54 -8.95
C LEU A 46 11.76 9.66 -8.19
N ALA A 47 12.01 10.79 -7.55
CA ALA A 47 13.21 10.94 -6.72
C ALA A 47 13.16 10.03 -5.52
N GLU A 48 12.00 9.93 -4.89
CA GLU A 48 11.78 8.99 -3.78
C GLU A 48 11.93 7.55 -4.25
N HIS A 49 11.41 7.21 -5.42
CA HIS A 49 11.62 5.90 -6.02
C HIS A 49 13.10 5.53 -6.16
N LYS A 50 13.94 6.45 -6.66
CA LYS A 50 15.39 6.24 -6.77
C LYS A 50 16.04 6.06 -5.39
N ARG A 51 15.66 6.88 -4.41
CA ARG A 51 16.15 6.81 -3.04
C ARG A 51 15.81 5.47 -2.37
N ILE A 52 14.55 5.03 -2.48
CA ILE A 52 14.11 3.74 -1.95
C ILE A 52 14.80 2.58 -2.64
N GLN A 53 14.99 2.63 -3.96
CA GLN A 53 15.75 1.62 -4.69
C GLN A 53 17.17 1.48 -4.13
N SER A 54 17.88 2.59 -3.97
CA SER A 54 19.23 2.60 -3.40
C SER A 54 19.27 2.00 -1.98
N ARG A 55 18.28 2.33 -1.14
CA ARG A 55 18.14 1.76 0.21
C ARG A 55 17.90 0.25 0.17
N PHE A 56 17.07 -0.24 -0.73
CA PHE A 56 16.75 -1.67 -0.84
C PHE A 56 17.88 -2.50 -1.42
N GLU A 57 18.71 -1.91 -2.26
CA GLU A 57 19.94 -2.54 -2.77
C GLU A 57 21.02 -2.65 -1.67
N ASN A 58 20.96 -1.80 -0.66
CA ASN A 58 21.91 -1.80 0.44
C ASN A 58 21.73 -3.04 1.34
N LYS A 59 22.77 -3.86 1.42
CA LYS A 59 22.78 -5.09 2.22
C LYS A 59 22.55 -4.85 3.72
N LYS A 60 22.85 -3.66 4.23
CA LYS A 60 22.64 -3.29 5.63
C LYS A 60 21.15 -3.27 6.00
N PHE A 61 20.27 -2.88 5.07
CA PHE A 61 18.82 -2.83 5.30
C PHE A 61 18.07 -4.09 4.88
N ARG A 62 18.77 -5.17 4.53
CA ARG A 62 18.16 -6.42 4.02
C ARG A 62 17.11 -7.01 4.96
N LYS A 63 17.28 -6.92 6.27
CA LYS A 63 16.27 -7.40 7.23
C LYS A 63 14.96 -6.64 7.09
N PHE A 64 15.03 -5.32 7.00
CA PHE A 64 13.86 -4.46 6.80
C PHE A 64 13.17 -4.79 5.48
N VAL A 65 13.92 -4.88 4.37
CA VAL A 65 13.37 -5.23 3.04
C VAL A 65 12.70 -6.59 3.04
N ASN A 66 13.24 -7.57 3.78
CA ASN A 66 12.63 -8.90 3.88
C ASN A 66 11.30 -8.87 4.63
N ILE A 67 11.23 -8.13 5.73
CA ILE A 67 10.06 -8.11 6.62
C ILE A 67 8.95 -7.25 6.02
N THR A 68 9.28 -6.08 5.49
CA THR A 68 8.29 -5.17 4.91
C THR A 68 7.65 -5.78 3.66
N GLN A 69 6.32 -5.76 3.62
CA GLN A 69 5.53 -6.38 2.56
C GLN A 69 4.85 -5.35 1.66
N LEU A 70 4.36 -4.27 2.22
CA LEU A 70 3.59 -3.25 1.51
C LEU A 70 4.17 -1.86 1.78
N MET A 71 4.21 -1.04 0.75
CA MET A 71 4.67 0.35 0.82
C MET A 71 3.64 1.24 0.13
N VAL A 72 3.41 2.42 0.69
CA VAL A 72 2.63 3.49 0.07
C VAL A 72 3.51 4.73 -0.09
N PHE A 73 3.38 5.37 -1.22
CA PHE A 73 4.05 6.62 -1.57
C PHE A 73 3.03 7.63 -2.04
N SER A 74 3.03 8.82 -1.48
CA SER A 74 2.08 9.85 -1.88
C SER A 74 2.68 11.26 -1.73
N ASN A 75 2.39 12.12 -2.69
CA ASN A 75 2.56 13.57 -2.54
C ASN A 75 1.22 14.31 -2.43
N ASN A 76 0.16 13.58 -2.15
CA ASN A 76 -1.20 14.09 -1.96
C ASN A 76 -1.79 14.82 -3.18
N MET A 77 -1.25 14.59 -4.37
CA MET A 77 -1.76 15.10 -5.64
C MET A 77 -2.60 14.04 -6.35
N GLU A 78 -3.54 14.47 -7.18
CA GLU A 78 -4.26 13.55 -8.06
C GLU A 78 -3.33 13.00 -9.13
N TYR A 79 -3.51 11.73 -9.46
CA TYR A 79 -2.76 11.10 -10.53
C TYR A 79 -3.38 11.43 -11.88
N ASP A 80 -2.58 12.00 -12.77
CA ASP A 80 -2.93 12.18 -14.18
C ASP A 80 -1.92 11.42 -15.06
N ASN A 81 -2.43 10.40 -15.76
CA ASN A 81 -1.60 9.60 -16.67
C ASN A 81 -1.07 10.40 -17.88
N ASN A 82 -1.66 11.55 -18.17
CA ASN A 82 -1.25 12.44 -19.26
C ASN A 82 -0.33 13.57 -18.78
N SER A 83 -0.12 13.68 -17.47
CA SER A 83 0.76 14.71 -16.92
C SER A 83 2.21 14.45 -17.32
N PRO A 84 2.94 15.48 -17.77
CA PRO A 84 4.38 15.36 -17.90
C PRO A 84 5.03 15.22 -16.51
N MET A 85 6.26 14.73 -16.49
CA MET A 85 7.07 14.65 -15.27
C MET A 85 7.09 15.96 -14.47
N PRO A 86 7.08 15.95 -13.12
CA PRO A 86 7.22 14.76 -12.26
C PRO A 86 5.90 13.97 -12.12
N ILE A 87 6.02 12.67 -11.86
CA ILE A 87 4.85 11.83 -11.57
C ILE A 87 4.32 12.21 -10.18
N GLU A 88 3.04 12.50 -10.12
CA GLU A 88 2.30 12.88 -8.92
C GLU A 88 1.19 11.87 -8.62
N GLY A 89 0.82 11.71 -7.36
CA GLY A 89 -0.25 10.82 -6.98
C GLY A 89 0.01 10.00 -5.72
N ALA A 90 -0.85 9.02 -5.49
CA ALA A 90 -0.71 8.02 -4.45
C ALA A 90 -0.54 6.64 -5.06
N PHE A 91 0.55 5.96 -4.68
CA PHE A 91 0.98 4.69 -5.26
C PHE A 91 1.30 3.68 -4.17
N TYR A 92 1.25 2.41 -4.51
CA TYR A 92 1.69 1.33 -3.64
C TYR A 92 2.68 0.40 -4.35
N ALA A 93 3.49 -0.27 -3.57
CA ALA A 93 4.50 -1.21 -4.04
C ALA A 93 4.78 -2.27 -2.97
N THR A 94 5.63 -3.23 -3.29
CA THR A 94 6.21 -4.14 -2.30
C THR A 94 7.72 -3.96 -2.21
N ALA A 95 8.28 -4.20 -1.04
CA ALA A 95 9.73 -4.18 -0.85
C ALA A 95 10.38 -5.33 -1.62
N SER A 96 11.37 -5.04 -2.44
CA SER A 96 12.11 -6.02 -3.22
C SER A 96 13.56 -5.59 -3.39
N TYR A 97 14.49 -6.55 -3.55
CA TYR A 97 15.90 -6.25 -3.85
C TYR A 97 16.14 -5.69 -5.24
N GLN A 98 15.14 -5.70 -6.08
CA GLN A 98 15.17 -5.03 -7.37
C GLN A 98 14.35 -3.75 -7.30
N LYS A 99 14.37 -3.00 -8.39
CA LYS A 99 13.60 -1.78 -8.55
C LYS A 99 12.13 -2.06 -8.20
N PRO A 100 11.58 -1.45 -7.15
CA PRO A 100 10.15 -1.61 -6.82
C PRO A 100 9.31 -1.06 -7.98
N SER A 101 8.18 -1.69 -8.24
CA SER A 101 7.21 -1.21 -9.22
C SER A 101 6.12 -0.47 -8.47
N PHE A 102 6.02 0.83 -8.68
CA PHE A 102 4.93 1.64 -8.13
C PHE A 102 3.67 1.44 -8.95
N ASN A 103 2.62 1.04 -8.28
CA ASN A 103 1.34 0.80 -8.88
C ASN A 103 0.37 1.89 -8.45
N TYR A 104 -0.28 2.53 -9.41
CA TYR A 104 -1.41 3.39 -9.12
C TYR A 104 -2.52 2.55 -8.49
N PHE A 105 -3.21 3.12 -7.51
CA PHE A 105 -4.36 2.50 -6.86
C PHE A 105 -5.62 3.31 -7.16
N ARG A 106 -6.65 2.64 -7.66
CA ARG A 106 -8.01 3.14 -7.75
C ARG A 106 -8.90 2.19 -6.96
N GLU A 107 -9.68 2.75 -6.03
CA GLU A 107 -10.69 1.99 -5.31
C GLU A 107 -11.87 1.73 -6.24
N GLU A 108 -12.34 0.49 -6.28
CA GLU A 108 -13.50 0.07 -7.09
C GLU A 108 -14.64 -0.48 -6.21
N ASP A 109 -14.40 -0.68 -4.91
CA ASP A 109 -15.46 -0.95 -3.95
C ASP A 109 -16.04 0.38 -3.44
N GLU A 110 -17.31 0.38 -3.09
CA GLU A 110 -17.96 1.52 -2.47
C GLU A 110 -17.57 1.57 -0.98
N PHE A 111 -16.68 2.48 -0.63
CA PHE A 111 -16.37 2.82 0.76
C PHE A 111 -16.91 4.21 1.10
N ASP A 112 -17.63 4.30 2.20
CA ASP A 112 -17.86 5.59 2.83
C ASP A 112 -16.62 5.97 3.64
N LEU A 113 -15.74 6.77 3.02
CA LEU A 113 -14.50 7.22 3.65
C LEU A 113 -14.78 8.01 4.95
N ASN A 114 -15.90 8.72 5.03
CA ASN A 114 -16.25 9.49 6.20
C ASN A 114 -16.57 8.62 7.42
N THR A 115 -17.14 7.43 7.22
CA THR A 115 -17.38 6.49 8.31
C THR A 115 -16.11 5.77 8.76
N LEU A 116 -15.13 5.61 7.87
CA LEU A 116 -13.85 4.97 8.18
C LEU A 116 -12.84 5.93 8.83
N LEU A 117 -12.96 7.22 8.56
CA LEU A 117 -12.13 8.26 9.14
C LEU A 117 -12.86 8.89 10.33
N SER A 118 -12.53 8.43 11.54
CA SER A 118 -12.97 9.11 12.76
C SER A 118 -12.24 10.46 12.88
N ALA A 119 -12.97 11.53 12.98
CA ALA A 119 -12.40 12.82 13.34
C ALA A 119 -11.81 12.71 14.76
N PHE A 120 -10.61 13.21 14.97
CA PHE A 120 -10.10 13.45 16.32
C PHE A 120 -10.93 14.57 16.97
N ASP A 121 -11.20 14.42 18.25
CA ASP A 121 -11.65 15.56 19.04
C ASP A 121 -10.53 16.59 19.17
N ASP A 122 -10.91 17.82 19.52
CA ASP A 122 -9.95 18.93 19.61
C ASP A 122 -8.84 18.68 20.63
N GLU A 123 -9.10 17.94 21.69
CA GLU A 123 -8.12 17.61 22.71
C GLU A 123 -7.07 16.65 22.18
N ALA A 124 -7.49 15.59 21.53
CA ALA A 124 -6.60 14.61 20.89
C ALA A 124 -5.76 15.25 19.78
N GLU A 125 -6.36 16.09 18.93
CA GLU A 125 -5.65 16.83 17.89
C GLU A 125 -4.59 17.76 18.48
N ASN A 126 -4.94 18.55 19.47
CA ASN A 126 -4.02 19.45 20.16
C ASN A 126 -2.88 18.71 20.85
N PHE A 127 -3.17 17.54 21.45
CA PHE A 127 -2.15 16.70 22.06
C PHE A 127 -1.12 16.22 21.02
N ILE A 128 -1.59 15.69 19.89
CA ILE A 128 -0.73 15.21 18.80
C ILE A 128 0.13 16.34 18.21
N LEU A 129 -0.49 17.49 17.94
CA LEU A 129 0.22 18.66 17.41
C LEU A 129 1.28 19.20 18.38
N LYS A 130 0.96 19.22 19.67
CA LYS A 130 1.89 19.66 20.71
C LYS A 130 3.07 18.72 20.86
N ASP A 131 2.83 17.40 20.86
CA ASP A 131 3.86 16.38 20.95
C ASP A 131 4.88 16.45 19.80
N ASN A 132 4.39 16.84 18.60
CA ASN A 132 5.22 17.03 17.42
C ASN A 132 5.73 18.46 17.20
N ASN A 133 5.51 19.39 18.13
CA ASN A 133 5.83 20.82 17.99
C ASN A 133 5.17 21.50 16.77
N LEU A 134 3.99 21.07 16.40
CA LEU A 134 3.25 21.52 15.19
C LEU A 134 1.97 22.33 15.49
N VAL A 135 1.79 22.81 16.73
CA VAL A 135 0.57 23.57 17.12
C VAL A 135 0.29 24.75 16.20
N GLY A 136 1.33 25.40 15.69
CA GLY A 136 1.20 26.59 14.82
C GLY A 136 0.55 26.30 13.46
N ILE A 137 0.51 25.04 13.00
CA ILE A 137 -0.09 24.72 11.70
C ILE A 137 -1.58 24.38 11.78
N LYS A 138 -2.16 24.25 12.97
CA LYS A 138 -3.53 23.77 13.18
C LYS A 138 -4.58 24.45 12.28
N ASN A 139 -4.44 25.75 12.09
CA ASN A 139 -5.36 26.57 11.31
C ASN A 139 -4.82 26.89 9.90
N SER A 140 -3.73 26.29 9.48
CA SER A 140 -3.22 26.46 8.12
C SER A 140 -4.13 25.79 7.10
N GLN A 141 -4.25 26.39 5.93
CA GLN A 141 -5.01 25.82 4.82
C GLN A 141 -4.47 24.42 4.43
N GLU A 142 -3.16 24.24 4.47
CA GLU A 142 -2.51 22.96 4.18
C GLU A 142 -2.97 21.88 5.18
N PHE A 143 -2.99 22.17 6.47
CA PHE A 143 -3.40 21.20 7.48
C PHE A 143 -4.88 20.83 7.36
N VAL A 144 -5.75 21.82 7.12
CA VAL A 144 -7.19 21.60 6.90
C VAL A 144 -7.42 20.74 5.66
N THR A 145 -6.70 21.02 4.57
CA THR A 145 -6.80 20.25 3.32
C THR A 145 -6.33 18.80 3.53
N ASN A 146 -5.24 18.59 4.29
CA ASN A 146 -4.71 17.26 4.56
C ASN A 146 -5.65 16.39 5.42
N LYS A 147 -6.58 16.99 6.15
CA LYS A 147 -7.62 16.25 6.89
C LYS A 147 -8.81 15.82 6.01
N ASN A 148 -8.88 16.28 4.77
CA ASN A 148 -9.96 15.88 3.87
C ASN A 148 -9.87 14.37 3.57
N PRO A 149 -10.92 13.59 3.89
CA PRO A 149 -10.97 12.14 3.62
C PRO A 149 -10.77 11.80 2.14
N ASP A 150 -11.20 12.70 1.24
CA ASP A 150 -11.10 12.51 -0.20
C ASP A 150 -9.73 12.87 -0.78
N SER A 151 -8.79 13.33 0.04
CA SER A 151 -7.43 13.60 -0.45
C SER A 151 -6.74 12.29 -0.88
N PRO A 152 -5.88 12.30 -1.90
CA PRO A 152 -5.28 11.09 -2.46
C PRO A 152 -4.55 10.22 -1.43
N THR A 153 -3.83 10.82 -0.49
CA THR A 153 -3.15 10.07 0.59
C THR A 153 -4.15 9.38 1.51
N ASN A 154 -5.20 10.09 1.93
CA ASN A 154 -6.23 9.53 2.81
C ASN A 154 -7.00 8.42 2.11
N ARG A 155 -7.40 8.62 0.85
CA ARG A 155 -8.10 7.58 0.06
C ARG A 155 -7.29 6.28 -0.01
N ILE A 156 -6.04 6.33 -0.43
CA ILE A 156 -5.24 5.11 -0.57
C ILE A 156 -4.95 4.46 0.78
N CYS A 157 -4.65 5.23 1.82
CA CYS A 157 -4.37 4.70 3.15
C CYS A 157 -5.63 4.06 3.75
N THR A 158 -6.78 4.72 3.67
CA THR A 158 -8.04 4.19 4.18
C THR A 158 -8.45 2.92 3.44
N SER A 159 -8.33 2.90 2.12
CA SER A 159 -8.67 1.75 1.29
C SER A 159 -7.76 0.56 1.55
N LEU A 160 -6.43 0.75 1.52
CA LEU A 160 -5.48 -0.36 1.64
C LEU A 160 -5.31 -0.86 3.08
N PHE A 161 -5.53 0.00 4.09
CA PHE A 161 -5.28 -0.34 5.49
C PHE A 161 -6.54 -0.67 6.28
N GLN A 162 -7.70 -0.66 5.66
CA GLN A 162 -8.88 -1.33 6.21
C GLN A 162 -8.52 -2.79 6.50
N LYS A 163 -8.87 -3.29 7.68
CA LYS A 163 -8.30 -4.55 8.23
C LYS A 163 -8.44 -5.75 7.30
N GLU A 164 -9.62 -5.95 6.72
CA GLU A 164 -9.90 -7.06 5.81
C GLU A 164 -9.11 -6.92 4.52
N ARG A 165 -9.02 -5.70 3.97
CA ARG A 165 -8.24 -5.42 2.78
C ARG A 165 -6.75 -5.62 3.02
N LEU A 166 -6.22 -5.09 4.13
CA LEU A 166 -4.82 -5.26 4.50
C LEU A 166 -4.47 -6.74 4.71
N GLN A 167 -5.33 -7.48 5.39
CA GLN A 167 -5.16 -8.92 5.58
C GLN A 167 -5.12 -9.64 4.23
N PHE A 168 -6.06 -9.35 3.33
CA PHE A 168 -6.07 -9.90 1.98
C PHE A 168 -4.78 -9.57 1.22
N MET A 169 -4.36 -8.31 1.24
CA MET A 169 -3.14 -7.85 0.55
C MET A 169 -1.90 -8.58 1.06
N LEU A 170 -1.73 -8.71 2.36
CA LEU A 170 -0.58 -9.38 2.95
C LEU A 170 -0.59 -10.91 2.70
N GLN A 171 -1.77 -11.51 2.66
CA GLN A 171 -1.91 -12.95 2.57
C GLN A 171 -1.91 -13.47 1.13
N TYR A 172 -2.54 -12.75 0.20
CA TYR A 172 -2.78 -13.26 -1.16
C TYR A 172 -2.20 -12.41 -2.29
N SER A 173 -1.91 -11.13 -2.07
CA SER A 173 -1.53 -10.25 -3.17
C SER A 173 -0.03 -10.19 -3.45
N ILE A 174 0.79 -10.88 -2.66
CA ILE A 174 2.24 -10.89 -2.82
C ILE A 174 2.71 -12.24 -3.36
N ALA A 175 3.40 -12.18 -4.49
CA ALA A 175 4.05 -13.32 -5.11
C ALA A 175 5.57 -13.24 -4.91
N TYR A 176 6.18 -14.36 -4.57
CA TYR A 176 7.63 -14.51 -4.45
C TYR A 176 8.16 -15.23 -5.67
N VAL A 177 8.97 -14.56 -6.46
CA VAL A 177 9.50 -15.09 -7.73
C VAL A 177 11.02 -15.16 -7.65
N LYS A 178 11.59 -16.32 -8.00
CA LYS A 178 13.03 -16.50 -8.08
C LYS A 178 13.53 -15.90 -9.39
N GLY A 179 14.22 -14.79 -9.30
CA GLY A 179 14.88 -14.13 -10.42
C GLY A 179 16.39 -14.41 -10.45
N SER A 180 17.08 -13.89 -11.46
CA SER A 180 18.54 -14.05 -11.62
C SER A 180 19.35 -13.44 -10.46
N LYS A 181 18.82 -12.41 -9.81
CA LYS A 181 19.46 -11.72 -8.67
C LYS A 181 18.94 -12.16 -7.29
N GLY A 182 18.16 -13.22 -7.23
CA GLY A 182 17.58 -13.74 -5.98
C GLY A 182 16.06 -13.67 -5.95
N LEU A 183 15.50 -13.81 -4.76
CA LEU A 183 14.05 -13.78 -4.54
C LEU A 183 13.51 -12.35 -4.70
N GLN A 184 12.50 -12.21 -5.55
CA GLN A 184 11.80 -10.96 -5.81
C GLN A 184 10.37 -11.05 -5.30
N LYS A 185 9.85 -9.94 -4.81
CA LYS A 185 8.43 -9.81 -4.49
C LYS A 185 7.71 -9.03 -5.59
N HIS A 186 6.56 -9.52 -5.96
CA HIS A 186 5.62 -8.83 -6.86
C HIS A 186 4.31 -8.65 -6.14
N ILE A 187 3.67 -7.50 -6.31
CA ILE A 187 2.38 -7.22 -5.70
C ILE A 187 1.29 -7.15 -6.76
N MET A 188 0.12 -7.66 -6.41
CA MET A 188 -1.09 -7.59 -7.20
C MET A 188 -1.45 -6.12 -7.51
N ARG A 189 -1.73 -5.80 -8.78
CA ARG A 189 -2.23 -4.48 -9.17
C ARG A 189 -3.74 -4.37 -8.88
N TYR A 190 -4.25 -3.14 -8.71
CA TYR A 190 -5.66 -2.94 -8.36
C TYR A 190 -6.65 -3.63 -9.32
N PRO A 191 -6.45 -3.67 -10.67
CA PRO A 191 -7.39 -4.39 -11.54
C PRO A 191 -7.38 -5.91 -11.29
N GLN A 192 -6.26 -6.46 -10.83
CA GLN A 192 -6.17 -7.87 -10.45
C GLN A 192 -6.85 -8.13 -9.10
N LEU A 193 -6.70 -7.22 -8.16
CA LEU A 193 -7.37 -7.26 -6.86
C LEU A 193 -8.89 -7.31 -7.04
N PHE A 194 -9.44 -6.34 -7.76
CA PHE A 194 -10.90 -6.26 -7.94
C PHE A 194 -11.46 -7.37 -8.83
N ALA A 195 -10.68 -7.85 -9.79
CA ALA A 195 -11.07 -9.06 -10.53
C ALA A 195 -11.15 -10.30 -9.63
N THR A 196 -10.20 -10.47 -8.69
CA THR A 196 -10.22 -11.57 -7.72
C THR A 196 -11.45 -11.46 -6.80
N LYS A 197 -11.75 -10.26 -6.29
CA LYS A 197 -12.94 -10.02 -5.47
C LYS A 197 -14.25 -10.26 -6.24
N ALA A 198 -14.31 -9.83 -7.50
CA ALA A 198 -15.47 -10.09 -8.34
C ALA A 198 -15.69 -11.58 -8.60
N ILE A 199 -14.60 -12.36 -8.75
CA ILE A 199 -14.70 -13.83 -8.87
C ILE A 199 -15.26 -14.42 -7.57
N GLU A 200 -14.77 -13.99 -6.42
CA GLU A 200 -15.27 -14.43 -5.11
C GLU A 200 -16.77 -14.16 -4.97
N ALA A 201 -17.21 -12.94 -5.23
CA ALA A 201 -18.62 -12.56 -5.16
C ALA A 201 -19.50 -13.44 -6.10
N LYS A 202 -19.04 -13.72 -7.31
CA LYS A 202 -19.76 -14.61 -8.22
C LYS A 202 -19.82 -16.06 -7.74
N LEU A 203 -18.79 -16.54 -7.10
CA LEU A 203 -18.79 -17.87 -6.49
C LEU A 203 -19.78 -17.96 -5.31
N GLU A 204 -19.90 -16.90 -4.51
CA GLU A 204 -20.87 -16.79 -3.41
C GLU A 204 -22.30 -16.76 -3.94
N GLU A 205 -22.55 -16.12 -5.09
CA GLU A 205 -23.84 -16.17 -5.81
C GLU A 205 -24.13 -17.56 -6.41
N GLY A 206 -23.23 -18.53 -6.32
CA GLY A 206 -23.37 -19.88 -6.85
C GLY A 206 -23.05 -20.00 -8.34
N VAL A 207 -22.46 -19.00 -8.96
CA VAL A 207 -22.04 -19.02 -10.38
C VAL A 207 -20.88 -20.00 -10.56
N LYS A 208 -21.02 -20.97 -11.45
CA LYS A 208 -20.04 -22.04 -11.69
C LYS A 208 -19.13 -21.81 -12.88
N LYS A 209 -19.49 -20.90 -13.78
CA LYS A 209 -18.74 -20.58 -15.00
C LYS A 209 -18.81 -19.10 -15.27
N GLY A 210 -17.70 -18.50 -15.67
CA GLY A 210 -17.61 -17.09 -15.98
C GLY A 210 -16.49 -16.78 -16.96
N ILE A 211 -16.47 -15.56 -17.46
CA ILE A 211 -15.42 -15.03 -18.32
C ILE A 211 -14.82 -13.82 -17.62
N ILE A 212 -13.50 -13.83 -17.48
CA ILE A 212 -12.75 -12.69 -16.98
C ILE A 212 -12.22 -11.91 -18.19
N TRP A 213 -12.78 -10.73 -18.39
CA TRP A 213 -12.36 -9.87 -19.51
C TRP A 213 -11.37 -8.81 -19.04
N HIS A 214 -10.16 -8.92 -19.50
CA HIS A 214 -9.10 -7.96 -19.23
C HIS A 214 -8.39 -7.54 -20.52
N THR A 215 -7.97 -6.28 -20.59
CA THR A 215 -7.21 -5.75 -21.73
C THR A 215 -5.88 -6.47 -21.91
N GLN A 216 -5.29 -6.38 -23.08
CA GLN A 216 -3.96 -6.89 -23.36
C GLN A 216 -2.93 -6.16 -22.47
N GLY A 217 -1.94 -6.87 -21.94
CA GLY A 217 -0.94 -6.28 -21.04
C GLY A 217 -1.39 -6.02 -19.60
N SER A 218 -2.65 -6.29 -19.25
CA SER A 218 -3.18 -6.09 -17.88
C SER A 218 -2.62 -7.06 -16.82
N GLY A 219 -1.85 -8.07 -17.24
CA GLY A 219 -1.25 -9.05 -16.30
C GLY A 219 -2.16 -10.25 -16.01
N LYS A 220 -2.91 -10.73 -17.00
CA LYS A 220 -3.79 -11.92 -16.88
C LYS A 220 -3.08 -13.16 -16.32
N THR A 221 -1.86 -13.42 -16.71
CA THR A 221 -1.06 -14.55 -16.18
C THR A 221 -0.80 -14.40 -14.68
N ALA A 222 -0.48 -13.19 -14.22
CA ALA A 222 -0.30 -12.91 -12.79
C ALA A 222 -1.62 -13.04 -12.04
N LEU A 223 -2.73 -12.57 -12.64
CA LEU A 223 -4.07 -12.74 -12.07
C LEU A 223 -4.39 -14.23 -11.87
N ALA A 224 -4.12 -15.07 -12.86
CA ALA A 224 -4.34 -16.52 -12.74
C ALA A 224 -3.51 -17.11 -11.58
N TYR A 225 -2.24 -16.72 -11.44
CA TYR A 225 -1.40 -17.17 -10.33
C TYR A 225 -1.98 -16.78 -8.96
N TYR A 226 -2.39 -15.52 -8.79
CA TYR A 226 -2.97 -15.04 -7.52
C TYR A 226 -4.29 -15.75 -7.20
N ASN A 227 -5.13 -15.98 -8.22
CA ASN A 227 -6.39 -16.69 -8.05
C ASN A 227 -6.20 -18.15 -7.66
N VAL A 228 -5.19 -18.86 -8.19
CA VAL A 228 -4.88 -20.23 -7.75
C VAL A 228 -4.62 -20.24 -6.24
N LYS A 229 -3.77 -19.34 -5.75
CA LYS A 229 -3.47 -19.24 -4.31
C LYS A 229 -4.72 -18.93 -3.48
N TYR A 230 -5.45 -17.90 -3.89
CA TYR A 230 -6.62 -17.42 -3.16
C TYR A 230 -7.77 -18.43 -3.16
N LEU A 231 -8.16 -18.93 -4.33
CA LEU A 231 -9.31 -19.82 -4.47
C LEU A 231 -9.04 -21.20 -3.87
N THR A 232 -7.81 -21.67 -3.87
CA THR A 232 -7.46 -22.92 -3.16
C THR A 232 -7.77 -22.78 -1.67
N ASP A 233 -7.36 -21.67 -1.04
CA ASP A 233 -7.62 -21.42 0.37
C ASP A 233 -9.11 -21.15 0.63
N TYR A 234 -9.77 -20.39 -0.23
CA TYR A 234 -11.21 -20.12 -0.17
C TYR A 234 -12.04 -21.40 -0.15
N PHE A 235 -11.78 -22.33 -1.08
CA PHE A 235 -12.51 -23.60 -1.10
C PHE A 235 -12.11 -24.53 0.05
N ALA A 236 -10.84 -24.53 0.45
CA ALA A 236 -10.39 -25.33 1.59
C ALA A 236 -11.12 -24.92 2.90
N LYS A 237 -11.33 -23.62 3.12
CA LYS A 237 -12.12 -23.10 4.25
C LYS A 237 -13.57 -23.57 4.25
N GLN A 238 -14.11 -23.91 3.08
CA GLN A 238 -15.45 -24.49 2.93
C GLN A 238 -15.47 -26.03 2.95
N GLY A 239 -14.33 -26.67 3.24
CA GLY A 239 -14.20 -28.13 3.20
C GLY A 239 -14.25 -28.71 1.78
N LYS A 240 -13.97 -27.91 0.75
CA LYS A 240 -13.99 -28.29 -0.67
C LYS A 240 -12.57 -28.29 -1.24
N ILE A 241 -12.36 -29.09 -2.25
CA ILE A 241 -11.09 -29.14 -3.02
C ILE A 241 -11.30 -28.34 -4.32
N ALA A 242 -10.47 -27.31 -4.54
CA ALA A 242 -10.38 -26.65 -5.82
C ALA A 242 -9.71 -27.60 -6.84
N LYS A 243 -10.33 -27.79 -8.01
CA LYS A 243 -9.79 -28.59 -9.11
C LYS A 243 -9.51 -27.72 -10.31
#